data_11271ee0673a17bd37d5c2b7cb3271ba
#
_entry.id   11271ee0673a17bd37d5c2b7cb3271ba
#
_cell.length_a   1.000
_cell.length_b   1.000
_cell.length_c   1.000
_cell.angle_alpha   90.00
_cell.angle_beta   90.00
_cell.angle_gamma   90.00
#
_symmetry.space_group_name_H-M   'P 1'
#
loop_
_entity.id
_entity.type
_entity.pdbx_description
1 polymer ?
#
loop_
_entity_poly.entity_id
_entity_poly.type
_entity_poly.pdbx_seq_one_letter_code
_entity_poly.pdbx_strand_id
1 'polypeptide(L)'
;MYRTTTCGALRLSNVGEQVTLAGWVQKARRMGGMTFIDLRDRYGITQLVFNEAHVGEALVSEAEKLGREYVIQITGEVTERENKNPKLPTGDIEISVKTLRVLNPAEVPPFTIEDDTDGGDDLRMKYRYLDLRRSCVRSNLELRHRFALAVRRYLDGQGFLEVETPVLIKSTPEGARDFVVPSRMNPNQFYALPQSPQTFKQLLMVSGFDRYFQIVKCFRDEDLRADRQPEFTQIDCEMSFVEQEDVLTIFEGMTRYLFKELLDLDIQAPFPRMSWHDAMKRYGSDKPDTRFGMEFVELKDVLSGHGFSVFDDAAYIGGICAEGAASYTRKQLDALTDFVKRPQIGAKGMVYARVEADGSVKSSVDKFYSQETLQELARAMQAKPGDLILILSGDDAMKVRKQLCELRLEVGNQLGLRDKTKFSCLWVVDFPLFEWDEETQRFYAMHHPFTSPKPEDVPMLETNPGAVRANAYDMVINGVEVGGGSIRIHDSKLQARMFDLLGFTPEKAQEQFGFLMNAFKYGAPPHGGLAYGLDRFVSLFAGLDSIRDCIAFPKNNAGRDVMIDAPSLIDQEQLDELYLSLVTPTK
;
A
#
# COMPACT_ATOMS: atom_id res chain seq x y z
N MET A 1 40.73 11.26 -1.50
CA MET A 1 39.50 10.45 -1.70
C MET A 1 39.46 9.37 -0.63
N TYR A 2 38.31 9.12 0.03
CA TYR A 2 38.24 8.13 1.10
C TYR A 2 38.18 6.67 0.62
N ARG A 3 37.84 6.45 -0.64
CA ARG A 3 37.79 5.11 -1.25
C ARG A 3 38.02 5.18 -2.76
N THR A 4 38.68 4.15 -3.31
CA THR A 4 38.90 3.96 -4.76
C THR A 4 37.80 3.11 -5.39
N THR A 5 37.17 2.23 -4.59
CA THR A 5 36.08 1.33 -5.00
C THR A 5 35.14 1.07 -3.83
N THR A 6 34.08 0.28 -4.04
CA THR A 6 33.07 -0.06 -3.02
C THR A 6 33.22 -1.48 -2.51
N CYS A 7 32.65 -1.77 -1.32
CA CYS A 7 32.71 -3.09 -0.69
C CYS A 7 31.87 -4.16 -1.44
N GLY A 8 31.11 -3.79 -2.45
CA GLY A 8 30.34 -4.74 -3.26
C GLY A 8 30.88 -4.98 -4.67
N ALA A 9 31.85 -4.18 -5.13
CA ALA A 9 32.26 -4.14 -6.53
C ALA A 9 33.33 -5.19 -6.91
N LEU A 10 34.16 -5.60 -5.97
CA LEU A 10 35.35 -6.41 -6.22
C LEU A 10 35.03 -7.87 -6.57
N ARG A 11 35.80 -8.43 -7.51
CA ARG A 11 35.68 -9.81 -8.00
C ARG A 11 37.09 -10.43 -8.19
N LEU A 12 37.18 -11.71 -8.55
CA LEU A 12 38.42 -12.37 -8.88
C LEU A 12 39.28 -11.65 -9.95
N SER A 13 38.63 -10.94 -10.87
CA SER A 13 39.32 -10.13 -11.88
C SER A 13 40.14 -8.98 -11.30
N ASN A 14 39.90 -8.58 -10.06
CA ASN A 14 40.59 -7.48 -9.39
C ASN A 14 41.77 -7.99 -8.50
N VAL A 15 42.06 -9.29 -8.47
CA VAL A 15 43.16 -9.83 -7.68
C VAL A 15 44.48 -9.18 -8.10
N GLY A 16 45.28 -8.74 -7.12
CA GLY A 16 46.53 -8.00 -7.31
C GLY A 16 46.37 -6.46 -7.32
N GLU A 17 45.15 -5.95 -7.41
CA GLU A 17 44.90 -4.50 -7.36
C GLU A 17 45.07 -3.94 -5.94
N GLN A 18 45.66 -2.74 -5.86
CA GLN A 18 45.71 -1.96 -4.61
C GLN A 18 44.43 -1.11 -4.50
N VAL A 19 43.69 -1.27 -3.42
CA VAL A 19 42.42 -0.59 -3.20
C VAL A 19 42.38 0.16 -1.87
N THR A 20 41.58 1.22 -1.84
CA THR A 20 41.19 1.90 -0.62
C THR A 20 39.70 1.69 -0.42
N LEU A 21 39.28 1.11 0.70
CA LEU A 21 37.89 0.94 1.09
C LEU A 21 37.57 1.76 2.34
N ALA A 22 36.33 2.21 2.44
CA ALA A 22 35.81 2.82 3.66
C ALA A 22 34.36 2.37 3.87
N GLY A 23 34.01 2.06 5.11
CA GLY A 23 32.71 1.54 5.47
C GLY A 23 32.57 1.28 6.98
N TRP A 24 31.55 0.54 7.33
CA TRP A 24 31.23 0.15 8.70
C TRP A 24 31.71 -1.28 8.99
N VAL A 25 32.30 -1.49 10.16
CA VAL A 25 32.66 -2.83 10.65
C VAL A 25 31.39 -3.57 11.03
N GLN A 26 31.01 -4.58 10.26
CA GLN A 26 29.84 -5.41 10.57
C GLN A 26 30.17 -6.49 11.58
N LYS A 27 31.31 -7.18 11.40
CA LYS A 27 31.75 -8.28 12.25
C LYS A 27 33.27 -8.36 12.27
N ALA A 28 33.83 -8.63 13.45
CA ALA A 28 35.24 -8.93 13.62
C ALA A 28 35.40 -10.35 14.20
N ARG A 29 36.39 -11.12 13.73
CA ARG A 29 36.69 -12.49 14.16
C ARG A 29 38.21 -12.66 14.27
N ARG A 30 38.64 -13.30 15.34
CA ARG A 30 40.04 -13.62 15.58
C ARG A 30 40.29 -15.11 15.36
N MET A 31 41.28 -15.46 14.59
CA MET A 31 41.69 -16.84 14.35
C MET A 31 43.22 -16.90 14.13
N GLY A 32 43.96 -17.56 15.06
CA GLY A 32 45.33 -17.97 14.86
C GLY A 32 46.31 -16.89 14.38
N GLY A 33 46.39 -15.72 15.08
CA GLY A 33 47.30 -14.63 14.68
C GLY A 33 46.79 -13.77 13.51
N MET A 34 45.54 -14.00 13.07
CA MET A 34 44.87 -13.20 12.04
C MET A 34 43.57 -12.63 12.59
N THR A 35 43.26 -11.41 12.20
CA THR A 35 41.95 -10.77 12.44
C THR A 35 41.23 -10.59 11.13
N PHE A 36 40.01 -11.10 11.07
CA PHE A 36 39.12 -10.98 9.93
C PHE A 36 38.02 -9.97 10.26
N ILE A 37 37.76 -9.02 9.35
CA ILE A 37 36.73 -8.01 9.49
C ILE A 37 35.85 -8.02 8.24
N ASP A 38 34.55 -8.12 8.44
CA ASP A 38 33.56 -7.90 7.39
C ASP A 38 33.27 -6.40 7.34
N LEU A 39 33.78 -5.72 6.33
CA LEU A 39 33.55 -4.29 6.07
C LEU A 39 32.35 -4.12 5.16
N ARG A 40 31.37 -3.35 5.59
CA ARG A 40 30.12 -3.11 4.88
C ARG A 40 30.02 -1.67 4.42
N ASP A 41 29.56 -1.47 3.20
CA ASP A 41 29.02 -0.19 2.72
C ASP A 41 27.61 -0.38 2.11
N ARG A 42 27.09 0.63 1.41
CA ARG A 42 25.79 0.53 0.72
C ARG A 42 25.76 -0.59 -0.32
N TYR A 43 26.89 -0.90 -0.94
CA TYR A 43 26.98 -1.76 -2.13
C TYR A 43 27.25 -3.21 -1.81
N GLY A 44 27.72 -3.51 -0.59
CA GLY A 44 27.98 -4.88 -0.17
C GLY A 44 28.93 -5.00 1.01
N ILE A 45 29.48 -6.18 1.13
CA ILE A 45 30.39 -6.58 2.21
C ILE A 45 31.65 -7.16 1.58
N THR A 46 32.82 -6.75 2.09
CA THR A 46 34.11 -7.32 1.72
C THR A 46 34.88 -7.76 2.97
N GLN A 47 35.45 -8.96 2.96
CA GLN A 47 36.31 -9.43 4.04
C GLN A 47 37.66 -8.75 3.97
N LEU A 48 38.12 -8.26 5.10
CA LEU A 48 39.47 -7.73 5.34
C LEU A 48 40.24 -8.74 6.16
N VAL A 49 41.52 -8.91 5.84
CA VAL A 49 42.46 -9.81 6.57
C VAL A 49 43.61 -8.98 7.09
N PHE A 50 43.82 -9.03 8.39
CA PHE A 50 44.99 -8.51 9.09
C PHE A 50 45.83 -9.69 9.55
N ASN A 51 46.96 -9.94 8.87
CA ASN A 51 47.86 -11.04 9.16
C ASN A 51 49.13 -10.49 9.82
N GLU A 52 49.40 -10.90 11.06
CA GLU A 52 50.53 -10.42 11.83
C GLU A 52 51.88 -10.57 11.10
N ALA A 53 52.05 -11.68 10.36
CA ALA A 53 53.26 -11.94 9.57
C ALA A 53 53.48 -10.90 8.45
N HIS A 54 52.43 -10.23 7.97
CA HIS A 54 52.51 -9.28 6.87
C HIS A 54 52.49 -7.82 7.32
N VAL A 55 51.70 -7.49 8.39
CA VAL A 55 51.47 -6.10 8.80
C VAL A 55 51.98 -5.77 10.19
N GLY A 56 52.50 -6.74 10.91
CA GLY A 56 53.04 -6.61 12.27
C GLY A 56 51.97 -6.60 13.37
N GLU A 57 52.40 -6.90 14.58
CA GLU A 57 51.54 -7.03 15.77
C GLU A 57 50.75 -5.74 16.09
N ALA A 58 51.33 -4.57 15.88
CA ALA A 58 50.68 -3.28 16.19
C ALA A 58 49.39 -3.05 15.41
N LEU A 59 49.37 -3.33 14.10
CA LEU A 59 48.20 -3.13 13.27
C LEU A 59 47.11 -4.19 13.54
N VAL A 60 47.50 -5.43 13.81
CA VAL A 60 46.58 -6.49 14.22
C VAL A 60 45.94 -6.15 15.56
N SER A 61 46.72 -5.68 16.54
CA SER A 61 46.22 -5.22 17.85
C SER A 61 45.24 -4.02 17.73
N GLU A 62 45.45 -3.11 16.77
CA GLU A 62 44.52 -2.04 16.46
C GLU A 62 43.22 -2.58 15.85
N ALA A 63 43.31 -3.52 14.91
CA ALA A 63 42.16 -4.16 14.29
C ALA A 63 41.31 -4.97 15.29
N GLU A 64 41.94 -5.59 16.30
CA GLU A 64 41.25 -6.34 17.36
C GLU A 64 40.41 -5.46 18.30
N LYS A 65 40.69 -4.15 18.37
CA LYS A 65 39.94 -3.19 19.18
C LYS A 65 38.72 -2.61 18.47
N LEU A 66 38.54 -2.93 17.19
CA LEU A 66 37.43 -2.42 16.39
C LEU A 66 36.11 -3.04 16.86
N GLY A 67 35.18 -2.18 17.27
CA GLY A 67 33.81 -2.54 17.61
C GLY A 67 32.91 -2.61 16.37
N ARG A 68 31.73 -3.22 16.54
CA ARG A 68 30.68 -3.19 15.50
C ARG A 68 30.33 -1.73 15.18
N GLU A 69 30.04 -1.49 13.90
CA GLU A 69 29.63 -0.19 13.35
C GLU A 69 30.71 0.92 13.43
N TYR A 70 31.94 0.61 13.84
CA TYR A 70 33.05 1.56 13.67
C TYR A 70 33.19 1.91 12.20
N VAL A 71 33.39 3.18 11.89
CA VAL A 71 33.67 3.65 10.53
C VAL A 71 35.18 3.63 10.33
N ILE A 72 35.64 2.83 9.39
CA ILE A 72 37.07 2.66 9.11
C ILE A 72 37.39 2.92 7.64
N GLN A 73 38.64 3.29 7.40
CA GLN A 73 39.28 3.29 6.08
C GLN A 73 40.46 2.35 6.11
N ILE A 74 40.62 1.56 5.06
CA ILE A 74 41.80 0.69 4.87
C ILE A 74 42.39 0.90 3.49
N THR A 75 43.68 0.64 3.36
CA THR A 75 44.32 0.34 2.08
C THR A 75 44.82 -1.10 2.11
N GLY A 76 44.77 -1.79 0.98
CA GLY A 76 45.19 -3.17 0.90
C GLY A 76 45.16 -3.69 -0.52
N GLU A 77 45.59 -4.92 -0.65
CA GLU A 77 45.65 -5.65 -1.92
C GLU A 77 44.53 -6.67 -1.99
N VAL A 78 43.85 -6.72 -3.13
CA VAL A 78 42.82 -7.73 -3.40
C VAL A 78 43.48 -9.09 -3.58
N THR A 79 43.09 -10.06 -2.78
CA THR A 79 43.60 -11.44 -2.85
C THR A 79 42.46 -12.43 -3.00
N GLU A 80 42.73 -13.60 -3.57
CA GLU A 80 41.75 -14.69 -3.62
C GLU A 80 41.61 -15.34 -2.24
N ARG A 81 40.35 -15.61 -1.80
CA ARG A 81 40.10 -16.30 -0.53
C ARG A 81 40.40 -17.77 -0.62
N GLU A 82 41.04 -18.31 0.40
CA GLU A 82 41.22 -19.77 0.56
C GLU A 82 39.87 -20.45 0.78
N ASN A 83 39.01 -19.88 1.66
CA ASN A 83 37.69 -20.39 1.98
C ASN A 83 36.62 -19.47 1.36
N LYS A 84 36.20 -19.81 0.14
CA LYS A 84 35.21 -19.03 -0.60
C LYS A 84 33.82 -19.01 0.09
N ASN A 85 33.13 -17.87 0.05
CA ASN A 85 31.79 -17.71 0.60
C ASN A 85 30.76 -17.46 -0.52
N PRO A 86 30.03 -18.49 -0.98
CA PRO A 86 29.09 -18.34 -2.09
C PRO A 86 27.85 -17.46 -1.74
N LYS A 87 27.67 -17.09 -0.48
CA LYS A 87 26.56 -16.22 -0.05
C LYS A 87 26.82 -14.74 -0.32
N LEU A 88 28.05 -14.36 -0.63
CA LEU A 88 28.43 -12.96 -0.91
C LEU A 88 28.92 -12.84 -2.36
N PRO A 89 28.50 -11.80 -3.09
CA PRO A 89 29.04 -11.52 -4.43
C PRO A 89 30.55 -11.31 -4.47
N THR A 90 31.13 -10.85 -3.35
CA THR A 90 32.58 -10.66 -3.14
C THR A 90 33.24 -11.85 -2.41
N GLY A 91 32.52 -12.95 -2.25
CA GLY A 91 32.93 -14.06 -1.41
C GLY A 91 34.12 -14.88 -1.92
N ASP A 92 34.58 -14.66 -3.15
CA ASP A 92 35.76 -15.27 -3.74
C ASP A 92 37.05 -14.51 -3.44
N ILE A 93 36.96 -13.26 -2.95
CA ILE A 93 38.10 -12.38 -2.67
C ILE A 93 38.07 -11.86 -1.22
N GLU A 94 39.25 -11.43 -0.79
CA GLU A 94 39.45 -10.71 0.46
C GLU A 94 40.52 -9.63 0.26
N ILE A 95 40.63 -8.71 1.22
CA ILE A 95 41.65 -7.66 1.17
C ILE A 95 42.74 -7.97 2.18
N SER A 96 43.96 -8.20 1.71
CA SER A 96 45.17 -8.20 2.54
C SER A 96 45.46 -6.74 2.93
N VAL A 97 45.12 -6.37 4.15
CA VAL A 97 45.18 -4.95 4.61
C VAL A 97 46.63 -4.54 4.81
N LYS A 98 46.97 -3.31 4.40
CA LYS A 98 48.29 -2.67 4.58
C LYS A 98 48.22 -1.51 5.59
N THR A 99 47.11 -0.74 5.58
CA THR A 99 46.92 0.36 6.52
C THR A 99 45.50 0.38 7.04
N LEU A 100 45.33 0.87 8.26
CA LEU A 100 44.03 1.08 8.92
C LEU A 100 43.96 2.49 9.46
N ARG A 101 42.82 3.12 9.30
CA ARG A 101 42.47 4.38 9.94
C ARG A 101 41.05 4.31 10.48
N VAL A 102 40.87 4.50 11.76
CA VAL A 102 39.54 4.69 12.37
C VAL A 102 39.09 6.12 12.05
N LEU A 103 38.01 6.22 11.29
CA LEU A 103 37.41 7.51 10.94
C LEU A 103 36.46 7.99 12.05
N ASN A 104 35.69 7.06 12.62
CA ASN A 104 34.83 7.34 13.74
C ASN A 104 34.53 6.06 14.54
N PRO A 105 34.72 6.04 15.87
CA PRO A 105 34.25 4.94 16.70
C PRO A 105 32.71 4.94 16.81
N ALA A 106 32.14 3.82 17.23
CA ALA A 106 30.71 3.69 17.49
C ALA A 106 30.47 3.05 18.85
N GLU A 107 29.36 3.43 19.48
CA GLU A 107 28.83 2.68 20.62
C GLU A 107 28.25 1.34 20.16
N VAL A 108 27.98 0.45 21.11
CA VAL A 108 27.32 -0.83 20.80
C VAL A 108 25.90 -0.55 20.29
N PRO A 109 25.55 -0.98 19.08
CA PRO A 109 24.20 -0.75 18.56
C PRO A 109 23.13 -1.37 19.46
N PRO A 110 21.95 -0.75 19.59
CA PRO A 110 20.87 -1.25 20.43
C PRO A 110 20.23 -2.56 19.89
N PHE A 111 20.52 -2.95 18.67
CA PHE A 111 20.11 -4.20 18.05
C PHE A 111 21.13 -4.61 16.95
N THR A 112 21.06 -5.85 16.55
CA THR A 112 21.92 -6.41 15.48
C THR A 112 21.53 -5.84 14.12
N ILE A 113 22.47 -5.19 13.42
CA ILE A 113 22.28 -4.58 12.10
C ILE A 113 22.55 -5.65 11.02
N GLU A 114 21.71 -6.66 10.99
CA GLU A 114 21.68 -7.75 10.01
C GLU A 114 20.21 -7.99 9.62
N ASP A 115 19.97 -8.72 8.52
CA ASP A 115 18.60 -8.96 8.05
C ASP A 115 17.81 -9.82 9.03
N ASP A 116 18.46 -10.76 9.71
CA ASP A 116 17.96 -11.44 10.91
C ASP A 116 18.37 -10.63 12.14
N THR A 117 17.46 -9.78 12.62
CA THR A 117 17.69 -8.83 13.73
C THR A 117 16.92 -9.22 14.98
N ASP A 118 17.47 -8.93 16.15
CA ASP A 118 16.85 -9.02 17.47
C ASP A 118 16.07 -7.74 17.85
N GLY A 119 16.08 -6.72 17.00
CA GLY A 119 15.39 -5.45 17.22
C GLY A 119 13.88 -5.54 16.97
N GLY A 120 13.06 -5.30 18.00
CA GLY A 120 11.61 -5.12 17.83
C GLY A 120 11.26 -3.82 17.08
N ASP A 121 10.01 -3.71 16.59
CA ASP A 121 9.56 -2.60 15.74
C ASP A 121 9.78 -1.23 16.37
N ASP A 122 9.43 -1.05 17.64
CA ASP A 122 9.59 0.23 18.35
C ASP A 122 11.05 0.66 18.44
N LEU A 123 11.96 -0.27 18.72
CA LEU A 123 13.39 -0.01 18.82
C LEU A 123 13.97 0.36 17.44
N ARG A 124 13.58 -0.38 16.40
CA ARG A 124 13.99 -0.10 15.02
C ARG A 124 13.45 1.23 14.50
N MET A 125 12.25 1.63 14.89
CA MET A 125 11.71 2.95 14.57
C MET A 125 12.44 4.08 15.30
N LYS A 126 12.78 3.88 16.57
CA LYS A 126 13.56 4.87 17.34
C LYS A 126 14.97 5.08 16.79
N TYR A 127 15.61 4.02 16.37
CA TYR A 127 16.96 4.04 15.75
C TYR A 127 16.88 3.76 14.25
N ARG A 128 15.93 4.39 13.56
CA ARG A 128 15.65 4.11 12.14
C ARG A 128 16.86 4.29 11.25
N TYR A 129 17.75 5.22 11.53
CA TYR A 129 19.02 5.40 10.82
C TYR A 129 19.97 4.19 10.92
N LEU A 130 19.85 3.35 11.94
CA LEU A 130 20.57 2.07 12.03
C LEU A 130 19.83 0.97 11.28
N ASP A 131 18.50 0.91 11.41
CA ASP A 131 17.66 -0.05 10.71
C ASP A 131 17.80 0.09 9.17
N LEU A 132 17.95 1.31 8.67
CA LEU A 132 18.20 1.61 7.26
C LEU A 132 19.55 1.07 6.72
N ARG A 133 20.47 0.67 7.59
CA ARG A 133 21.72 -0.02 7.18
C ARG A 133 21.50 -1.49 6.81
N ARG A 134 20.40 -2.09 7.22
CA ARG A 134 20.04 -3.47 6.89
C ARG A 134 19.71 -3.59 5.41
N SER A 135 20.20 -4.67 4.76
CA SER A 135 20.02 -4.83 3.30
C SER A 135 18.57 -5.01 2.89
N CYS A 136 17.76 -5.70 3.68
CA CYS A 136 16.33 -5.88 3.41
C CYS A 136 15.56 -4.55 3.40
N VAL A 137 15.85 -3.63 4.33
CA VAL A 137 15.20 -2.31 4.37
C VAL A 137 15.71 -1.40 3.26
N ARG A 138 17.04 -1.41 3.04
CA ARG A 138 17.67 -0.60 1.99
C ARG A 138 17.18 -0.99 0.60
N SER A 139 17.06 -2.29 0.30
CA SER A 139 16.60 -2.78 -1.00
C SER A 139 15.19 -2.29 -1.34
N ASN A 140 14.31 -2.15 -0.34
CA ASN A 140 12.97 -1.57 -0.54
C ASN A 140 13.04 -0.11 -0.99
N LEU A 141 13.94 0.68 -0.41
CA LEU A 141 14.14 2.09 -0.81
C LEU A 141 14.83 2.21 -2.18
N GLU A 142 15.72 1.29 -2.51
CA GLU A 142 16.32 1.21 -3.84
C GLU A 142 15.29 0.82 -4.90
N LEU A 143 14.38 -0.09 -4.58
CA LEU A 143 13.23 -0.40 -5.44
C LEU A 143 12.33 0.83 -5.61
N ARG A 144 12.00 1.53 -4.52
CA ARG A 144 11.22 2.77 -4.56
C ARG A 144 11.85 3.82 -5.47
N HIS A 145 13.17 4.00 -5.37
CA HIS A 145 13.91 4.92 -6.24
C HIS A 145 13.79 4.53 -7.73
N ARG A 146 14.06 3.25 -8.05
CA ARG A 146 13.94 2.76 -9.44
C ARG A 146 12.51 2.85 -9.95
N PHE A 147 11.53 2.59 -9.08
CA PHE A 147 10.11 2.71 -9.40
C PHE A 147 9.75 4.14 -9.82
N ALA A 148 10.14 5.13 -9.01
CA ALA A 148 9.87 6.54 -9.31
C ALA A 148 10.56 7.00 -10.63
N LEU A 149 11.78 6.52 -10.89
CA LEU A 149 12.47 6.80 -12.16
C LEU A 149 11.76 6.16 -13.36
N ALA A 150 11.29 4.91 -13.22
CA ALA A 150 10.57 4.21 -14.29
C ALA A 150 9.24 4.90 -14.59
N VAL A 151 8.49 5.35 -13.58
CA VAL A 151 7.27 6.16 -13.75
C VAL A 151 7.55 7.42 -14.54
N ARG A 152 8.58 8.19 -14.18
CA ARG A 152 8.95 9.42 -14.90
C ARG A 152 9.28 9.15 -16.36
N ARG A 153 10.08 8.11 -16.64
CA ARG A 153 10.43 7.73 -18.02
C ARG A 153 9.21 7.37 -18.86
N TYR A 154 8.28 6.59 -18.27
CA TYR A 154 7.07 6.21 -18.97
C TYR A 154 6.19 7.42 -19.27
N LEU A 155 5.90 8.25 -18.27
CA LEU A 155 5.00 9.40 -18.41
C LEU A 155 5.58 10.48 -19.32
N ASP A 156 6.88 10.77 -19.23
CA ASP A 156 7.58 11.66 -20.18
C ASP A 156 7.46 11.14 -21.62
N GLY A 157 7.67 9.83 -21.82
CA GLY A 157 7.48 9.18 -23.13
C GLY A 157 6.03 9.21 -23.64
N GLN A 158 5.04 9.44 -22.77
CA GLN A 158 3.64 9.65 -23.12
C GLN A 158 3.27 11.14 -23.25
N GLY A 159 4.22 12.06 -23.16
CA GLY A 159 4.02 13.50 -23.31
C GLY A 159 3.42 14.18 -22.08
N PHE A 160 3.56 13.60 -20.89
CA PHE A 160 3.19 14.26 -19.63
C PHE A 160 4.29 15.21 -19.19
N LEU A 161 3.88 16.35 -18.62
CA LEU A 161 4.75 17.31 -17.95
C LEU A 161 4.68 17.13 -16.44
N GLU A 162 5.84 17.01 -15.79
CA GLU A 162 5.92 17.03 -14.32
C GLU A 162 5.84 18.48 -13.84
N VAL A 163 4.76 18.83 -13.11
CA VAL A 163 4.52 20.18 -12.61
C VAL A 163 4.26 20.14 -11.12
N GLU A 164 5.04 20.89 -10.35
CA GLU A 164 4.85 21.03 -8.91
C GLU A 164 3.66 21.94 -8.60
N THR A 165 2.88 21.55 -7.58
CA THR A 165 1.76 22.31 -7.06
C THR A 165 2.04 22.77 -5.61
N PRO A 166 1.37 23.81 -5.11
CA PRO A 166 1.59 24.30 -3.75
C PRO A 166 1.29 23.27 -2.68
N VAL A 167 2.09 23.28 -1.62
CA VAL A 167 1.86 22.52 -0.38
C VAL A 167 1.08 23.33 0.65
N LEU A 168 1.26 24.65 0.70
CA LEU A 168 0.49 25.56 1.56
C LEU A 168 -0.73 26.05 0.77
N ILE A 169 -1.89 25.43 1.01
CA ILE A 169 -3.13 25.71 0.27
C ILE A 169 -4.26 26.14 1.21
N LYS A 170 -5.39 26.48 0.64
CA LYS A 170 -6.65 26.67 1.37
C LYS A 170 -7.22 25.30 1.74
N SER A 171 -7.79 25.18 2.96
CA SER A 171 -8.56 23.99 3.34
C SER A 171 -9.68 23.72 2.34
N THR A 172 -9.68 22.51 1.80
CA THR A 172 -10.70 22.00 0.88
C THR A 172 -11.12 20.61 1.35
N PRO A 173 -12.39 20.38 1.69
CA PRO A 173 -12.84 19.09 2.20
C PRO A 173 -12.81 18.03 1.09
N GLU A 174 -11.92 17.04 1.24
CA GLU A 174 -11.77 15.90 0.32
C GLU A 174 -12.04 14.55 1.02
N GLY A 175 -12.79 14.56 2.13
CA GLY A 175 -13.17 13.34 2.86
C GLY A 175 -12.39 13.09 4.15
N ALA A 176 -11.09 13.40 4.21
CA ALA A 176 -10.28 13.34 5.43
C ALA A 176 -10.24 14.70 6.16
N ARG A 177 -9.69 14.73 7.38
CA ARG A 177 -9.35 15.98 8.06
C ARG A 177 -8.04 16.53 7.51
N ASP A 178 -7.95 17.87 7.45
CA ASP A 178 -6.75 18.56 7.03
C ASP A 178 -5.77 18.75 8.20
N PHE A 179 -4.47 18.65 7.90
CA PHE A 179 -3.45 19.26 8.74
C PHE A 179 -3.40 20.75 8.43
N VAL A 180 -3.44 21.60 9.45
CA VAL A 180 -3.44 23.06 9.30
C VAL A 180 -2.17 23.69 9.82
N VAL A 181 -1.72 24.75 9.15
CA VAL A 181 -0.52 25.50 9.47
C VAL A 181 -0.90 26.98 9.66
N PRO A 182 -0.67 27.58 10.84
CA PRO A 182 -1.01 28.98 11.08
C PRO A 182 -0.11 29.92 10.25
N SER A 183 -0.70 31.06 9.81
CA SER A 183 0.01 32.08 9.05
C SER A 183 0.42 33.24 9.97
N ARG A 184 1.73 33.45 10.17
CA ARG A 184 2.23 34.61 10.92
C ARG A 184 1.92 35.94 10.22
N MET A 185 1.95 35.96 8.89
CA MET A 185 1.70 37.18 8.10
C MET A 185 0.23 37.57 8.02
N ASN A 186 -0.68 36.62 8.26
CA ASN A 186 -2.11 36.83 8.21
C ASN A 186 -2.75 36.31 9.51
N PRO A 187 -2.85 37.13 10.56
CA PRO A 187 -3.36 36.70 11.85
C PRO A 187 -4.73 36.03 11.75
N ASN A 188 -4.94 34.97 12.54
CA ASN A 188 -6.17 34.15 12.55
C ASN A 188 -6.50 33.42 11.23
N GLN A 189 -5.54 33.33 10.32
CA GLN A 189 -5.69 32.56 9.08
C GLN A 189 -4.71 31.38 9.06
N PHE A 190 -5.14 30.29 8.42
CA PHE A 190 -4.39 29.05 8.34
C PHE A 190 -4.26 28.59 6.90
N TYR A 191 -3.10 28.06 6.57
CA TYR A 191 -2.94 27.16 5.44
C TYR A 191 -3.37 25.76 5.84
N ALA A 192 -3.75 24.96 4.86
CA ALA A 192 -3.89 23.50 5.00
C ALA A 192 -2.82 22.80 4.17
N LEU A 193 -2.42 21.60 4.61
CA LEU A 193 -1.60 20.70 3.82
C LEU A 193 -2.51 19.89 2.87
N PRO A 194 -2.14 19.69 1.59
CA PRO A 194 -3.03 19.10 0.60
C PRO A 194 -3.27 17.62 0.85
N GLN A 195 -4.53 17.20 0.81
CA GLN A 195 -4.91 15.79 0.79
C GLN A 195 -4.60 15.13 -0.55
N SER A 196 -4.65 15.91 -1.62
CA SER A 196 -4.23 15.61 -2.98
C SER A 196 -4.07 16.92 -3.77
N PRO A 197 -3.41 16.96 -4.93
CA PRO A 197 -3.35 18.14 -5.79
C PRO A 197 -4.59 18.30 -6.69
N GLN A 198 -5.75 17.75 -6.31
CA GLN A 198 -6.95 17.63 -7.17
C GLN A 198 -7.38 18.96 -7.82
N THR A 199 -7.47 20.02 -7.04
CA THR A 199 -7.92 21.32 -7.56
C THR A 199 -6.89 21.95 -8.51
N PHE A 200 -5.61 21.80 -8.19
CA PHE A 200 -4.54 22.37 -9.01
C PHE A 200 -4.34 21.64 -10.33
N LYS A 201 -4.45 20.31 -10.35
CA LYS A 201 -4.34 19.55 -11.60
C LYS A 201 -5.50 19.88 -12.56
N GLN A 202 -6.72 20.11 -12.04
CA GLN A 202 -7.84 20.58 -12.86
C GLN A 202 -7.59 22.00 -13.40
N LEU A 203 -7.01 22.89 -12.60
CA LEU A 203 -6.58 24.23 -13.07
C LEU A 203 -5.50 24.14 -14.16
N LEU A 204 -4.58 23.19 -14.08
CA LEU A 204 -3.59 22.95 -15.14
C LEU A 204 -4.25 22.49 -16.44
N MET A 205 -5.33 21.70 -16.37
CA MET A 205 -6.10 21.35 -17.57
C MET A 205 -6.77 22.58 -18.19
N VAL A 206 -7.39 23.44 -17.37
CA VAL A 206 -7.93 24.75 -17.83
C VAL A 206 -6.83 25.64 -18.42
N SER A 207 -5.60 25.52 -17.90
CA SER A 207 -4.43 26.26 -18.37
C SER A 207 -3.81 25.70 -19.66
N GLY A 208 -4.34 24.61 -20.22
CA GLY A 208 -3.88 24.02 -21.47
C GLY A 208 -2.64 23.14 -21.40
N PHE A 209 -2.37 22.55 -20.23
CA PHE A 209 -1.20 21.65 -20.06
C PHE A 209 -1.42 20.25 -20.64
N ASP A 210 -2.59 19.90 -21.12
CA ASP A 210 -3.00 18.65 -21.73
C ASP A 210 -2.73 17.39 -20.91
N ARG A 211 -1.49 17.14 -20.52
CA ARG A 211 -1.06 15.96 -19.73
C ARG A 211 -0.11 16.40 -18.63
N TYR A 212 -0.56 16.22 -17.40
CA TYR A 212 0.16 16.56 -16.17
C TYR A 212 0.43 15.34 -15.35
N PHE A 213 1.58 15.29 -14.69
CA PHE A 213 1.81 14.41 -13.55
C PHE A 213 2.67 15.07 -12.48
N GLN A 214 2.63 14.49 -11.28
CA GLN A 214 3.52 14.86 -10.17
C GLN A 214 3.71 13.66 -9.24
N ILE A 215 4.93 13.42 -8.77
CA ILE A 215 5.18 12.53 -7.63
C ILE A 215 5.18 13.39 -6.38
N VAL A 216 4.08 13.40 -5.65
CA VAL A 216 3.73 14.42 -4.66
C VAL A 216 3.44 13.85 -3.28
N LYS A 217 3.86 14.57 -2.23
CA LYS A 217 3.43 14.30 -0.85
C LYS A 217 1.99 14.77 -0.66
N CYS A 218 1.20 13.88 -0.05
CA CYS A 218 -0.18 14.11 0.37
C CYS A 218 -0.29 13.90 1.87
N PHE A 219 -1.24 14.59 2.50
CA PHE A 219 -1.40 14.64 3.95
C PHE A 219 -2.86 14.39 4.33
N ARG A 220 -3.12 13.42 5.20
CA ARG A 220 -4.48 13.11 5.69
C ARG A 220 -4.43 12.79 7.18
N ASP A 221 -5.22 13.51 7.96
CA ASP A 221 -5.40 13.24 9.39
C ASP A 221 -6.51 12.21 9.58
N GLU A 222 -6.14 10.95 9.43
CA GLU A 222 -7.02 9.77 9.52
C GLU A 222 -6.46 8.75 10.52
N ASP A 223 -7.29 7.77 10.90
CA ASP A 223 -6.86 6.63 11.69
C ASP A 223 -5.80 5.80 10.94
N LEU A 224 -4.69 5.54 11.60
CA LEU A 224 -3.55 4.85 11.00
C LEU A 224 -3.75 3.34 11.00
N ARG A 225 -3.31 2.71 9.92
CA ARG A 225 -3.29 1.27 9.71
C ARG A 225 -1.97 0.85 9.06
N ALA A 226 -1.77 -0.45 8.84
CA ALA A 226 -0.58 -0.97 8.17
C ALA A 226 -0.35 -0.40 6.75
N ASP A 227 -1.43 -0.03 6.08
CA ASP A 227 -1.47 0.53 4.72
C ASP A 227 -1.77 2.04 4.68
N ARG A 228 -1.74 2.74 5.83
CA ARG A 228 -2.02 4.19 5.92
C ARG A 228 -0.98 4.91 6.76
N GLN A 229 -0.56 6.08 6.27
CA GLN A 229 0.32 7.02 6.94
C GLN A 229 -0.30 8.43 6.86
N PRO A 230 -0.06 9.31 7.85
CA PRO A 230 -0.61 10.68 7.82
C PRO A 230 0.01 11.52 6.70
N GLU A 231 1.20 11.15 6.25
CA GLU A 231 1.87 11.66 5.06
C GLU A 231 2.30 10.50 4.18
N PHE A 232 1.93 10.55 2.91
CA PHE A 232 2.21 9.50 1.93
C PHE A 232 2.51 10.12 0.57
N THR A 233 2.92 9.31 -0.40
CA THR A 233 3.28 9.81 -1.73
C THR A 233 2.33 9.25 -2.78
N GLN A 234 1.83 10.14 -3.65
CA GLN A 234 1.06 9.78 -4.83
C GLN A 234 1.87 10.02 -6.12
N ILE A 235 1.60 9.18 -7.13
CA ILE A 235 1.83 9.51 -8.54
C ILE A 235 0.51 10.05 -9.02
N ASP A 236 0.39 11.37 -9.10
CA ASP A 236 -0.84 12.06 -9.48
C ASP A 236 -0.79 12.48 -10.94
N CYS A 237 -1.84 12.20 -11.70
CA CYS A 237 -1.91 12.46 -13.13
C CYS A 237 -3.26 13.02 -13.53
N GLU A 238 -3.27 13.90 -14.56
CA GLU A 238 -4.48 14.41 -15.19
C GLU A 238 -4.25 14.63 -16.68
N MET A 239 -5.31 14.44 -17.50
CA MET A 239 -5.27 14.56 -18.96
C MET A 239 -6.52 15.28 -19.47
N SER A 240 -6.33 16.14 -20.48
CA SER A 240 -7.41 16.81 -21.21
C SER A 240 -7.83 16.04 -22.45
N PHE A 241 -9.08 16.29 -22.89
CA PHE A 241 -9.67 15.71 -24.10
C PHE A 241 -9.67 14.19 -24.11
N VAL A 242 -10.05 13.57 -23.00
CA VAL A 242 -10.06 12.13 -22.79
C VAL A 242 -11.40 11.63 -22.28
N GLU A 243 -11.69 10.37 -22.62
CA GLU A 243 -12.72 9.54 -22.05
C GLU A 243 -12.11 8.47 -21.11
N GLN A 244 -12.95 7.71 -20.42
CA GLN A 244 -12.51 6.69 -19.47
C GLN A 244 -11.46 5.73 -20.07
N GLU A 245 -11.72 5.15 -21.24
CA GLU A 245 -10.84 4.13 -21.83
C GLU A 245 -9.48 4.72 -22.27
N ASP A 246 -9.40 6.00 -22.60
CA ASP A 246 -8.12 6.66 -22.88
C ASP A 246 -7.24 6.67 -21.64
N VAL A 247 -7.83 7.01 -20.47
CA VAL A 247 -7.13 7.00 -19.18
C VAL A 247 -6.72 5.57 -18.82
N LEU A 248 -7.65 4.61 -18.87
CA LEU A 248 -7.36 3.22 -18.53
C LEU A 248 -6.24 2.64 -19.40
N THR A 249 -6.25 2.92 -20.70
CA THR A 249 -5.24 2.41 -21.65
C THR A 249 -3.83 2.91 -21.31
N ILE A 250 -3.67 4.19 -21.01
CA ILE A 250 -2.36 4.78 -20.69
C ILE A 250 -1.82 4.19 -19.37
N PHE A 251 -2.65 4.11 -18.35
CA PHE A 251 -2.20 3.65 -17.04
C PHE A 251 -2.08 2.12 -16.92
N GLU A 252 -2.82 1.39 -17.74
CA GLU A 252 -2.59 -0.04 -17.97
C GLU A 252 -1.22 -0.28 -18.62
N GLY A 253 -0.89 0.53 -19.62
CA GLY A 253 0.43 0.55 -20.25
C GLY A 253 1.55 0.87 -19.27
N MET A 254 1.37 1.87 -18.39
CA MET A 254 2.33 2.20 -17.32
C MET A 254 2.53 1.03 -16.36
N THR A 255 1.44 0.43 -15.91
CA THR A 255 1.50 -0.70 -14.98
C THR A 255 2.27 -1.88 -15.58
N ARG A 256 1.99 -2.25 -16.83
CA ARG A 256 2.73 -3.30 -17.55
C ARG A 256 4.21 -2.97 -17.72
N TYR A 257 4.52 -1.72 -18.08
CA TYR A 257 5.90 -1.25 -18.19
C TYR A 257 6.65 -1.39 -16.87
N LEU A 258 6.03 -1.02 -15.74
CA LEU A 258 6.63 -1.14 -14.41
C LEU A 258 6.90 -2.60 -14.03
N PHE A 259 5.95 -3.51 -14.28
CA PHE A 259 6.16 -4.94 -14.07
C PHE A 259 7.32 -5.48 -14.90
N LYS A 260 7.41 -5.11 -16.17
CA LYS A 260 8.50 -5.55 -17.05
C LYS A 260 9.85 -4.99 -16.61
N GLU A 261 9.93 -3.68 -16.38
CA GLU A 261 11.19 -2.98 -16.08
C GLU A 261 11.76 -3.35 -14.70
N LEU A 262 10.92 -3.59 -13.70
CA LEU A 262 11.34 -3.75 -12.31
C LEU A 262 11.35 -5.19 -11.83
N LEU A 263 10.49 -6.05 -12.36
CA LEU A 263 10.33 -7.44 -11.94
C LEU A 263 10.59 -8.45 -13.08
N ASP A 264 10.83 -7.98 -14.31
CA ASP A 264 10.94 -8.78 -15.54
C ASP A 264 9.72 -9.71 -15.76
N LEU A 265 8.52 -9.21 -15.41
CA LEU A 265 7.26 -9.92 -15.57
C LEU A 265 6.42 -9.31 -16.72
N ASP A 266 5.91 -10.17 -17.59
CA ASP A 266 4.99 -9.79 -18.68
C ASP A 266 3.54 -9.99 -18.22
N ILE A 267 2.83 -8.89 -17.92
CA ILE A 267 1.42 -8.90 -17.55
C ILE A 267 0.57 -8.74 -18.83
N GLN A 268 -0.40 -9.62 -18.99
CA GLN A 268 -1.28 -9.62 -20.17
C GLN A 268 -2.25 -8.43 -20.14
N ALA A 269 -2.53 -7.88 -21.31
CA ALA A 269 -3.55 -6.84 -21.54
C ALA A 269 -4.61 -7.33 -22.53
N PRO A 270 -5.81 -6.74 -22.56
CA PRO A 270 -6.31 -5.72 -21.63
C PRO A 270 -6.63 -6.30 -20.26
N PHE A 271 -6.50 -5.48 -19.20
CA PHE A 271 -6.92 -5.87 -17.86
C PHE A 271 -8.45 -6.03 -17.82
N PRO A 272 -8.99 -7.01 -17.11
CA PRO A 272 -10.44 -7.14 -16.96
C PRO A 272 -11.08 -5.87 -16.39
N ARG A 273 -12.25 -5.48 -16.92
CA ARG A 273 -13.12 -4.44 -16.36
C ARG A 273 -14.24 -5.15 -15.58
N MET A 274 -14.32 -4.91 -14.29
CA MET A 274 -15.35 -5.45 -13.42
C MET A 274 -16.19 -4.30 -12.88
N SER A 275 -17.52 -4.38 -13.02
CA SER A 275 -18.37 -3.37 -12.39
C SER A 275 -18.26 -3.44 -10.87
N TRP A 276 -18.41 -2.31 -10.17
CA TRP A 276 -18.47 -2.29 -8.71
C TRP A 276 -19.54 -3.24 -8.18
N HIS A 277 -20.70 -3.28 -8.86
CA HIS A 277 -21.78 -4.17 -8.49
C HIS A 277 -21.36 -5.66 -8.53
N ASP A 278 -20.67 -6.08 -9.60
CA ASP A 278 -20.17 -7.45 -9.72
C ASP A 278 -19.08 -7.76 -8.71
N ALA A 279 -18.19 -6.81 -8.45
CA ALA A 279 -17.13 -6.95 -7.44
C ALA A 279 -17.75 -7.16 -6.03
N MET A 280 -18.74 -6.37 -5.67
CA MET A 280 -19.46 -6.51 -4.41
C MET A 280 -20.32 -7.77 -4.35
N LYS A 281 -20.95 -8.17 -5.45
CA LYS A 281 -21.77 -9.38 -5.52
C LYS A 281 -20.94 -10.67 -5.41
N ARG A 282 -19.81 -10.73 -6.13
CA ARG A 282 -18.98 -11.95 -6.26
C ARG A 282 -17.92 -12.07 -5.17
N TYR A 283 -17.42 -10.95 -4.64
CA TYR A 283 -16.27 -10.91 -3.74
C TYR A 283 -16.49 -10.10 -2.45
N GLY A 284 -17.58 -9.32 -2.37
CA GLY A 284 -17.88 -8.47 -1.21
C GLY A 284 -16.92 -7.31 -0.99
N SER A 285 -16.17 -6.92 -2.01
CA SER A 285 -15.16 -5.88 -1.96
C SER A 285 -15.07 -5.14 -3.28
N ASP A 286 -14.85 -3.83 -3.23
CA ASP A 286 -14.50 -2.98 -4.36
C ASP A 286 -13.06 -3.18 -4.88
N LYS A 287 -12.28 -3.97 -4.19
CA LYS A 287 -10.90 -4.36 -4.53
C LYS A 287 -10.70 -5.87 -4.39
N PRO A 288 -11.33 -6.68 -5.24
CA PRO A 288 -11.30 -8.13 -5.11
C PRO A 288 -9.91 -8.72 -5.42
N ASP A 289 -9.48 -9.69 -4.62
CA ASP A 289 -8.33 -10.53 -4.95
C ASP A 289 -8.76 -11.64 -5.89
N THR A 290 -8.42 -11.51 -7.17
CA THR A 290 -8.82 -12.44 -8.23
C THR A 290 -7.74 -13.47 -8.58
N ARG A 291 -6.70 -13.63 -7.75
CA ARG A 291 -5.69 -14.69 -7.93
C ARG A 291 -6.24 -16.09 -7.72
N PHE A 292 -7.36 -16.21 -7.05
CA PHE A 292 -8.04 -17.48 -6.75
C PHE A 292 -9.55 -17.34 -6.81
N GLY A 293 -10.25 -18.46 -6.96
CA GLY A 293 -11.71 -18.54 -7.02
C GLY A 293 -12.41 -18.25 -5.69
N MET A 294 -13.29 -19.16 -5.24
CA MET A 294 -14.16 -19.00 -4.07
C MET A 294 -15.10 -17.79 -4.17
N GLU A 295 -15.69 -17.59 -5.36
CA GLU A 295 -16.73 -16.58 -5.54
C GLU A 295 -17.95 -16.89 -4.70
N PHE A 296 -18.67 -15.85 -4.31
CA PHE A 296 -19.87 -16.01 -3.50
C PHE A 296 -21.01 -16.59 -4.32
N VAL A 297 -21.74 -17.53 -3.70
CA VAL A 297 -23.00 -18.06 -4.22
C VAL A 297 -24.11 -17.69 -3.23
N GLU A 298 -25.20 -17.12 -3.76
CA GLU A 298 -26.40 -16.87 -2.98
C GLU A 298 -27.18 -18.16 -2.79
N LEU A 299 -27.54 -18.47 -1.57
CA LEU A 299 -28.08 -19.77 -1.16
C LEU A 299 -29.48 -19.69 -0.55
N LYS A 300 -30.12 -18.53 -0.57
CA LYS A 300 -31.41 -18.32 0.08
C LYS A 300 -32.47 -19.28 -0.46
N ASP A 301 -32.54 -19.46 -1.77
CA ASP A 301 -33.53 -20.33 -2.43
C ASP A 301 -33.33 -21.82 -2.09
N VAL A 302 -32.10 -22.22 -1.71
CA VAL A 302 -31.76 -23.61 -1.36
C VAL A 302 -31.95 -23.88 0.14
N LEU A 303 -31.66 -22.91 1.00
CA LEU A 303 -31.51 -23.13 2.43
C LEU A 303 -32.62 -22.54 3.31
N SER A 304 -33.51 -21.68 2.78
CA SER A 304 -34.65 -21.14 3.53
C SER A 304 -35.86 -22.10 3.51
N GLY A 305 -36.69 -22.02 4.55
CA GLY A 305 -37.94 -22.79 4.62
C GLY A 305 -37.81 -24.20 5.19
N HIS A 306 -36.68 -24.54 5.82
CA HIS A 306 -36.39 -25.84 6.37
C HIS A 306 -36.46 -25.91 7.91
N GLY A 307 -36.94 -24.86 8.57
CA GLY A 307 -37.10 -24.79 10.05
C GLY A 307 -35.82 -24.44 10.79
N PHE A 308 -34.78 -23.98 10.11
CA PHE A 308 -33.60 -23.40 10.76
C PHE A 308 -33.73 -21.88 10.76
N SER A 309 -34.22 -21.33 11.88
CA SER A 309 -34.58 -19.91 12.02
C SER A 309 -33.48 -18.93 11.60
N VAL A 310 -32.19 -19.26 11.82
CA VAL A 310 -31.05 -18.42 11.41
C VAL A 310 -31.03 -18.19 9.90
N PHE A 311 -31.49 -19.16 9.12
CA PHE A 311 -31.55 -19.01 7.65
C PHE A 311 -32.95 -18.61 7.20
N ASP A 312 -34.00 -19.10 7.85
CA ASP A 312 -35.37 -18.79 7.45
C ASP A 312 -35.69 -17.30 7.64
N ASP A 313 -35.16 -16.68 8.70
CA ASP A 313 -35.36 -15.25 8.99
C ASP A 313 -34.37 -14.33 8.28
N ALA A 314 -33.32 -14.87 7.64
CA ALA A 314 -32.27 -14.07 7.01
C ALA A 314 -32.74 -13.44 5.68
N ALA A 315 -32.41 -12.17 5.47
CA ALA A 315 -32.61 -11.51 4.16
C ALA A 315 -31.63 -12.02 3.10
N TYR A 316 -30.42 -12.42 3.52
CA TYR A 316 -29.35 -12.91 2.65
C TYR A 316 -28.65 -14.11 3.27
N ILE A 317 -28.41 -15.14 2.48
CA ILE A 317 -27.58 -16.29 2.81
C ILE A 317 -26.55 -16.45 1.69
N GLY A 318 -25.27 -16.41 2.00
CA GLY A 318 -24.21 -16.56 1.04
C GLY A 318 -23.14 -17.55 1.47
N GLY A 319 -22.52 -18.20 0.51
CA GLY A 319 -21.49 -19.20 0.77
C GLY A 319 -20.28 -19.08 -0.13
N ILE A 320 -19.16 -19.67 0.33
CA ILE A 320 -17.94 -19.92 -0.44
C ILE A 320 -17.61 -21.41 -0.41
N CYS A 321 -16.97 -21.90 -1.50
CA CYS A 321 -16.48 -23.27 -1.58
C CYS A 321 -14.95 -23.29 -1.53
N ALA A 322 -14.38 -23.86 -0.48
CA ALA A 322 -12.95 -24.06 -0.30
C ALA A 322 -12.55 -25.44 -0.85
N GLU A 323 -11.95 -25.48 -2.03
CA GLU A 323 -11.54 -26.73 -2.69
C GLU A 323 -10.53 -27.50 -1.84
N GLY A 324 -10.74 -28.81 -1.67
CA GLY A 324 -9.86 -29.73 -0.94
C GLY A 324 -9.81 -29.51 0.59
N ALA A 325 -10.65 -28.65 1.14
CA ALA A 325 -10.61 -28.28 2.57
C ALA A 325 -11.55 -29.09 3.47
N ALA A 326 -12.20 -30.16 2.97
CA ALA A 326 -13.08 -31.03 3.78
C ALA A 326 -12.35 -31.66 4.99
N SER A 327 -11.04 -31.81 4.91
CA SER A 327 -10.18 -32.35 5.97
C SER A 327 -9.94 -31.39 7.15
N TYR A 328 -10.44 -30.17 7.11
CA TYR A 328 -10.32 -29.22 8.23
C TYR A 328 -10.84 -29.83 9.52
N THR A 329 -10.04 -29.80 10.55
CA THR A 329 -10.40 -30.29 11.87
C THR A 329 -11.48 -29.41 12.50
N ARG A 330 -12.20 -29.94 13.52
CA ARG A 330 -13.14 -29.14 14.30
C ARG A 330 -12.49 -27.87 14.86
N LYS A 331 -11.25 -27.99 15.38
CA LYS A 331 -10.49 -26.84 15.91
C LYS A 331 -10.27 -25.74 14.86
N GLN A 332 -10.00 -26.10 13.62
CA GLN A 332 -9.83 -25.12 12.53
C GLN A 332 -11.17 -24.46 12.17
N LEU A 333 -12.27 -25.21 12.14
CA LEU A 333 -13.61 -24.66 11.88
C LEU A 333 -14.10 -23.78 13.03
N ASP A 334 -13.84 -24.16 14.28
CA ASP A 334 -14.14 -23.33 15.45
C ASP A 334 -13.31 -22.02 15.40
N ALA A 335 -12.03 -22.08 15.01
CA ALA A 335 -11.19 -20.90 14.83
C ALA A 335 -11.69 -19.95 13.72
N LEU A 336 -12.20 -20.48 12.59
CA LEU A 336 -12.84 -19.66 11.54
C LEU A 336 -14.15 -19.05 12.04
N THR A 337 -14.92 -19.78 12.86
CA THR A 337 -16.15 -19.26 13.47
C THR A 337 -15.84 -18.11 14.44
N ASP A 338 -14.80 -18.24 15.26
CA ASP A 338 -14.34 -17.17 16.14
C ASP A 338 -13.79 -15.99 15.37
N PHE A 339 -13.09 -16.24 14.26
CA PHE A 339 -12.58 -15.20 13.36
C PHE A 339 -13.71 -14.32 12.82
N VAL A 340 -14.77 -14.91 12.25
CA VAL A 340 -15.88 -14.12 11.67
C VAL A 340 -16.73 -13.41 12.73
N LYS A 341 -16.70 -13.88 14.00
CA LYS A 341 -17.39 -13.22 15.13
C LYS A 341 -16.64 -12.03 15.70
N ARG A 342 -15.38 -11.80 15.34
CA ARG A 342 -14.61 -10.63 15.82
C ARG A 342 -15.39 -9.35 15.57
N PRO A 343 -15.36 -8.36 16.49
CA PRO A 343 -16.13 -7.12 16.37
C PRO A 343 -15.93 -6.38 15.02
N GLN A 344 -14.72 -6.48 14.45
CA GLN A 344 -14.37 -5.86 13.18
C GLN A 344 -15.10 -6.48 11.98
N ILE A 345 -15.47 -7.78 12.08
CA ILE A 345 -16.19 -8.53 11.04
C ILE A 345 -17.68 -8.59 11.38
N GLY A 346 -18.00 -8.99 12.61
CA GLY A 346 -19.32 -8.88 13.22
C GLY A 346 -20.36 -9.86 12.70
N ALA A 347 -19.95 -11.04 12.20
CA ALA A 347 -20.89 -12.12 11.88
C ALA A 347 -21.44 -12.78 13.15
N LYS A 348 -22.69 -13.19 13.12
CA LYS A 348 -23.34 -13.87 14.27
C LYS A 348 -22.84 -15.31 14.47
N GLY A 349 -22.39 -15.97 13.40
CA GLY A 349 -21.90 -17.35 13.37
C GLY A 349 -21.53 -17.77 11.97
N MET A 350 -21.11 -19.04 11.83
CA MET A 350 -20.77 -19.65 10.55
C MET A 350 -21.34 -21.07 10.51
N VAL A 351 -21.99 -21.42 9.41
CA VAL A 351 -22.41 -22.79 9.10
C VAL A 351 -21.42 -23.37 8.11
N TYR A 352 -21.11 -24.66 8.22
CA TYR A 352 -20.28 -25.36 7.25
C TYR A 352 -20.92 -26.66 6.78
N ALA A 353 -20.59 -27.07 5.56
CA ALA A 353 -20.90 -28.38 5.01
C ALA A 353 -19.67 -28.98 4.33
N ARG A 354 -19.46 -30.29 4.49
CA ARG A 354 -18.35 -31.04 3.89
C ARG A 354 -18.91 -31.97 2.84
N VAL A 355 -18.29 -32.02 1.69
CA VAL A 355 -18.55 -33.06 0.70
C VAL A 355 -17.58 -34.21 0.95
N GLU A 356 -18.09 -35.32 1.47
CA GLU A 356 -17.30 -36.50 1.81
C GLU A 356 -16.80 -37.21 0.52
N ALA A 357 -15.85 -38.13 0.68
CA ALA A 357 -15.25 -38.84 -0.45
C ALA A 357 -16.25 -39.71 -1.22
N ASP A 358 -17.32 -40.19 -0.57
CA ASP A 358 -18.40 -40.94 -1.19
C ASP A 358 -19.46 -40.04 -1.86
N GLY A 359 -19.27 -38.71 -1.83
CA GLY A 359 -20.19 -37.72 -2.36
C GLY A 359 -21.33 -37.36 -1.41
N SER A 360 -21.44 -37.94 -0.23
CA SER A 360 -22.41 -37.53 0.79
C SER A 360 -22.02 -36.16 1.36
N VAL A 361 -23.00 -35.39 1.84
CA VAL A 361 -22.77 -34.08 2.41
C VAL A 361 -23.12 -34.07 3.89
N LYS A 362 -22.17 -33.63 4.73
CA LYS A 362 -22.38 -33.46 6.18
C LYS A 362 -22.28 -31.99 6.55
N SER A 363 -23.24 -31.51 7.31
CA SER A 363 -23.31 -30.13 7.75
C SER A 363 -23.32 -30.00 9.27
N SER A 364 -22.87 -28.85 9.79
CA SER A 364 -23.04 -28.48 11.20
C SER A 364 -24.51 -28.34 11.64
N VAL A 365 -25.41 -28.27 10.66
CA VAL A 365 -26.88 -28.10 10.86
C VAL A 365 -27.70 -29.18 10.16
N ASP A 366 -27.11 -30.34 9.90
CA ASP A 366 -27.72 -31.48 9.20
C ASP A 366 -29.06 -31.95 9.77
N LYS A 367 -29.31 -31.77 11.06
CA LYS A 367 -30.59 -32.06 11.69
C LYS A 367 -31.79 -31.30 11.12
N PHE A 368 -31.58 -30.21 10.43
CA PHE A 368 -32.62 -29.39 9.79
C PHE A 368 -32.80 -29.68 8.31
N TYR A 369 -31.83 -30.36 7.67
CA TYR A 369 -31.78 -30.52 6.22
C TYR A 369 -31.74 -31.98 5.81
N SER A 370 -32.52 -32.34 4.81
CA SER A 370 -32.45 -33.67 4.19
C SER A 370 -31.14 -33.82 3.41
N GLN A 371 -30.70 -35.05 3.17
CA GLN A 371 -29.56 -35.33 2.31
C GLN A 371 -29.79 -34.81 0.87
N GLU A 372 -31.02 -34.77 0.39
CA GLU A 372 -31.37 -34.22 -0.90
C GLU A 372 -31.09 -32.70 -0.98
N THR A 373 -31.53 -31.95 0.06
CA THR A 373 -31.24 -30.50 0.16
C THR A 373 -29.75 -30.24 0.30
N LEU A 374 -29.03 -31.03 1.09
CA LEU A 374 -27.57 -30.91 1.22
C LEU A 374 -26.84 -31.23 -0.10
N GLN A 375 -27.33 -32.14 -0.89
CA GLN A 375 -26.84 -32.43 -2.24
C GLN A 375 -27.14 -31.28 -3.21
N GLU A 376 -28.29 -30.61 -3.08
CA GLU A 376 -28.63 -29.42 -3.84
C GLU A 376 -27.71 -28.24 -3.49
N LEU A 377 -27.41 -28.06 -2.21
CA LEU A 377 -26.40 -27.11 -1.73
C LEU A 377 -25.03 -27.37 -2.40
N ALA A 378 -24.56 -28.62 -2.39
CA ALA A 378 -23.28 -28.97 -3.01
C ALA A 378 -23.29 -28.69 -4.53
N ARG A 379 -24.40 -28.96 -5.22
CA ARG A 379 -24.56 -28.65 -6.64
C ARG A 379 -24.57 -27.13 -6.91
N ALA A 380 -25.31 -26.35 -6.10
CA ALA A 380 -25.34 -24.89 -6.22
C ALA A 380 -23.95 -24.27 -6.03
N MET A 381 -23.18 -24.83 -5.11
CA MET A 381 -21.80 -24.41 -4.83
C MET A 381 -20.76 -25.00 -5.80
N GLN A 382 -21.17 -25.88 -6.74
CA GLN A 382 -20.27 -26.64 -7.62
C GLN A 382 -19.20 -27.42 -6.86
N ALA A 383 -19.51 -27.81 -5.63
CA ALA A 383 -18.58 -28.48 -4.74
C ALA A 383 -18.39 -29.95 -5.13
N LYS A 384 -17.17 -30.44 -4.99
CA LYS A 384 -16.73 -31.81 -5.30
C LYS A 384 -16.40 -32.57 -4.03
N PRO A 385 -16.33 -33.91 -4.08
CA PRO A 385 -15.79 -34.69 -2.98
C PRO A 385 -14.44 -34.15 -2.51
N GLY A 386 -14.33 -33.89 -1.20
CA GLY A 386 -13.15 -33.26 -0.60
C GLY A 386 -13.26 -31.76 -0.35
N ASP A 387 -14.33 -31.10 -0.79
CA ASP A 387 -14.50 -29.65 -0.64
C ASP A 387 -15.25 -29.30 0.66
N LEU A 388 -15.00 -28.07 1.13
CA LEU A 388 -15.63 -27.47 2.31
C LEU A 388 -16.44 -26.23 1.88
N ILE A 389 -17.73 -26.25 2.20
CA ILE A 389 -18.63 -25.10 2.01
C ILE A 389 -18.74 -24.34 3.32
N LEU A 390 -18.56 -23.03 3.29
CA LEU A 390 -18.68 -22.12 4.42
C LEU A 390 -19.78 -21.09 4.12
N ILE A 391 -20.71 -20.89 5.07
CA ILE A 391 -21.94 -20.12 4.85
C ILE A 391 -22.11 -19.10 5.96
N LEU A 392 -22.41 -17.87 5.57
CA LEU A 392 -22.84 -16.77 6.45
C LEU A 392 -24.23 -16.28 6.05
N SER A 393 -24.96 -15.72 7.01
CA SER A 393 -26.30 -15.17 6.80
C SER A 393 -26.55 -13.94 7.65
N GLY A 394 -27.53 -13.14 7.26
CA GLY A 394 -27.95 -11.95 8.00
C GLY A 394 -29.03 -11.14 7.29
N ASP A 395 -29.40 -10.03 7.92
CA ASP A 395 -30.52 -9.18 7.49
C ASP A 395 -30.11 -8.12 6.45
N ASP A 396 -28.80 -7.93 6.25
CA ASP A 396 -28.22 -7.00 5.30
C ASP A 396 -27.25 -7.73 4.37
N ALA A 397 -27.60 -7.83 3.10
CA ALA A 397 -26.83 -8.51 2.08
C ALA A 397 -25.42 -7.92 1.90
N MET A 398 -25.29 -6.59 1.94
CA MET A 398 -24.00 -5.91 1.77
C MET A 398 -23.05 -6.20 2.94
N LYS A 399 -23.59 -6.17 4.16
CA LYS A 399 -22.84 -6.52 5.38
C LYS A 399 -22.36 -7.97 5.34
N VAL A 400 -23.24 -8.91 4.98
CA VAL A 400 -22.87 -10.34 4.90
C VAL A 400 -21.83 -10.58 3.81
N ARG A 401 -21.91 -9.92 2.66
CA ARG A 401 -20.91 -10.01 1.60
C ARG A 401 -19.55 -9.50 2.06
N LYS A 402 -19.48 -8.39 2.80
CA LYS A 402 -18.23 -7.90 3.41
C LYS A 402 -17.66 -8.90 4.43
N GLN A 403 -18.50 -9.53 5.23
CA GLN A 403 -18.09 -10.60 6.16
C GLN A 403 -17.56 -11.84 5.44
N LEU A 404 -18.23 -12.25 4.35
CA LEU A 404 -17.77 -13.34 3.49
C LEU A 404 -16.43 -13.03 2.81
N CYS A 405 -16.19 -11.77 2.46
CA CYS A 405 -14.91 -11.32 1.90
C CYS A 405 -13.77 -11.61 2.89
N GLU A 406 -13.92 -11.20 4.15
CA GLU A 406 -12.92 -11.46 5.20
C GLU A 406 -12.68 -12.96 5.39
N LEU A 407 -13.75 -13.75 5.44
CA LEU A 407 -13.65 -15.21 5.54
C LEU A 407 -12.93 -15.82 4.32
N ARG A 408 -13.27 -15.37 3.11
CA ARG A 408 -12.65 -15.80 1.86
C ARG A 408 -11.14 -15.53 1.85
N LEU A 409 -10.73 -14.33 2.27
CA LEU A 409 -9.32 -13.94 2.35
C LEU A 409 -8.55 -14.74 3.40
N GLU A 410 -9.14 -15.01 4.55
CA GLU A 410 -8.56 -15.84 5.61
C GLU A 410 -8.37 -17.30 5.16
N VAL A 411 -9.40 -17.90 4.56
CA VAL A 411 -9.31 -19.27 4.01
C VAL A 411 -8.27 -19.31 2.86
N GLY A 412 -8.25 -18.31 2.00
CA GLY A 412 -7.25 -18.18 0.93
C GLY A 412 -5.81 -18.10 1.45
N ASN A 413 -5.59 -17.43 2.60
CA ASN A 413 -4.30 -17.43 3.30
C ASN A 413 -3.94 -18.81 3.83
N GLN A 414 -4.87 -19.47 4.54
CA GLN A 414 -4.65 -20.80 5.13
C GLN A 414 -4.33 -21.86 4.08
N LEU A 415 -4.94 -21.75 2.89
CA LEU A 415 -4.71 -22.65 1.76
C LEU A 415 -3.52 -22.25 0.87
N GLY A 416 -2.81 -21.15 1.19
CA GLY A 416 -1.67 -20.67 0.40
C GLY A 416 -2.04 -20.12 -0.99
N LEU A 417 -3.30 -19.75 -1.22
CA LEU A 417 -3.80 -19.28 -2.52
C LEU A 417 -3.42 -17.82 -2.81
N ARG A 418 -3.04 -17.06 -1.79
CA ARG A 418 -2.61 -15.66 -1.89
C ARG A 418 -1.10 -15.56 -2.11
N ASP A 419 -0.60 -16.24 -3.12
CA ASP A 419 0.82 -16.26 -3.48
C ASP A 419 1.28 -14.85 -3.90
N LYS A 420 2.24 -14.29 -3.16
CA LYS A 420 2.78 -12.94 -3.37
C LYS A 420 3.61 -12.82 -4.65
N THR A 421 4.03 -13.93 -5.25
CA THR A 421 4.80 -13.96 -6.51
C THR A 421 3.90 -13.93 -7.75
N LYS A 422 2.59 -14.11 -7.59
CA LYS A 422 1.59 -14.04 -8.65
C LYS A 422 0.82 -12.74 -8.60
N PHE A 423 0.55 -12.18 -9.77
CA PHE A 423 -0.16 -10.91 -9.89
C PHE A 423 -1.41 -11.06 -10.75
N SER A 424 -2.52 -10.54 -10.24
CA SER A 424 -3.78 -10.41 -10.95
C SER A 424 -4.20 -8.95 -10.91
N CYS A 425 -4.26 -8.33 -12.11
CA CYS A 425 -4.62 -6.92 -12.28
C CYS A 425 -6.01 -6.82 -12.88
N LEU A 426 -6.83 -5.90 -12.39
CA LEU A 426 -8.13 -5.56 -12.95
C LEU A 426 -8.48 -4.10 -12.69
N TRP A 427 -9.43 -3.59 -13.46
CA TRP A 427 -10.11 -2.34 -13.19
C TRP A 427 -11.46 -2.62 -12.57
N VAL A 428 -11.77 -1.94 -11.47
CA VAL A 428 -13.14 -1.82 -10.96
C VAL A 428 -13.71 -0.51 -11.47
N VAL A 429 -14.88 -0.57 -12.08
CA VAL A 429 -15.54 0.55 -12.77
C VAL A 429 -16.99 0.66 -12.35
N ASP A 430 -17.68 1.70 -12.82
CA ASP A 430 -19.13 1.88 -12.61
C ASP A 430 -19.53 1.89 -11.13
N PHE A 431 -18.75 2.61 -10.33
CA PHE A 431 -19.07 2.84 -8.92
C PHE A 431 -20.39 3.62 -8.77
N PRO A 432 -21.10 3.50 -7.64
CA PRO A 432 -22.14 4.45 -7.30
C PRO A 432 -21.59 5.89 -7.27
N LEU A 433 -22.34 6.84 -7.77
CA LEU A 433 -21.94 8.26 -7.72
C LEU A 433 -22.08 8.83 -6.30
N PHE A 434 -23.10 8.35 -5.60
CA PHE A 434 -23.47 8.80 -4.27
C PHE A 434 -23.60 7.64 -3.29
N GLU A 435 -23.31 7.92 -2.03
CA GLU A 435 -23.68 7.11 -0.88
C GLU A 435 -24.75 7.83 -0.07
N TRP A 436 -25.80 7.12 0.32
CA TRP A 436 -26.84 7.63 1.19
C TRP A 436 -26.45 7.42 2.65
N ASP A 437 -26.52 8.47 3.44
CA ASP A 437 -26.27 8.42 4.88
C ASP A 437 -27.59 8.50 5.66
N GLU A 438 -27.89 7.44 6.42
CA GLU A 438 -29.13 7.33 7.17
C GLU A 438 -29.21 8.28 8.38
N GLU A 439 -28.06 8.67 8.95
CA GLU A 439 -28.04 9.56 10.12
C GLU A 439 -28.32 11.00 9.70
N THR A 440 -27.68 11.45 8.63
CA THR A 440 -27.82 12.82 8.12
C THR A 440 -28.91 12.98 7.08
N GLN A 441 -29.52 11.88 6.61
CA GLN A 441 -30.60 11.84 5.60
C GLN A 441 -30.22 12.62 4.33
N ARG A 442 -28.99 12.41 3.83
CA ARG A 442 -28.50 13.06 2.61
C ARG A 442 -27.50 12.21 1.84
N PHE A 443 -27.26 12.59 0.59
CA PHE A 443 -26.21 12.00 -0.23
C PHE A 443 -24.84 12.60 0.08
N TYR A 444 -23.82 11.74 0.04
CA TYR A 444 -22.41 12.09 -0.02
C TYR A 444 -21.82 11.60 -1.33
N ALA A 445 -20.83 12.29 -1.87
CA ALA A 445 -20.09 11.79 -3.01
C ALA A 445 -19.26 10.55 -2.58
N MET A 446 -19.37 9.46 -3.33
CA MET A 446 -18.58 8.26 -3.02
C MET A 446 -17.08 8.49 -3.20
N HIS A 447 -16.69 9.29 -4.20
CA HIS A 447 -15.30 9.64 -4.47
C HIS A 447 -15.03 11.13 -4.22
N HIS A 448 -15.50 11.99 -5.13
CA HIS A 448 -15.22 13.43 -5.10
C HIS A 448 -16.38 14.22 -5.74
N PRO A 449 -16.70 15.43 -5.25
CA PRO A 449 -17.79 16.25 -5.82
C PRO A 449 -17.60 16.62 -7.31
N PHE A 450 -16.39 16.53 -7.83
CA PHE A 450 -16.08 16.79 -9.24
C PHE A 450 -16.09 15.54 -10.14
N THR A 451 -16.40 14.37 -9.60
CA THR A 451 -16.57 13.13 -10.38
C THR A 451 -17.79 13.22 -11.28
N SER A 452 -17.58 12.97 -12.59
CA SER A 452 -18.67 12.97 -13.55
C SER A 452 -19.56 11.73 -13.37
N PRO A 453 -20.89 11.87 -13.45
CA PRO A 453 -21.75 10.72 -13.69
C PRO A 453 -21.45 10.09 -15.06
N LYS A 454 -21.84 8.83 -15.25
CA LYS A 454 -21.87 8.23 -16.59
C LYS A 454 -22.81 9.05 -17.48
N PRO A 455 -22.46 9.34 -18.75
CA PRO A 455 -23.28 10.16 -19.64
C PRO A 455 -24.72 9.68 -19.78
N GLU A 456 -24.90 8.37 -19.87
CA GLU A 456 -26.22 7.74 -19.99
C GLU A 456 -27.08 7.84 -18.73
N ASP A 457 -26.47 8.03 -17.56
CA ASP A 457 -27.16 8.10 -16.27
C ASP A 457 -27.51 9.55 -15.87
N VAL A 458 -27.00 10.57 -16.59
CA VAL A 458 -27.24 12.00 -16.26
C VAL A 458 -28.74 12.33 -16.08
N PRO A 459 -29.68 11.82 -16.93
CA PRO A 459 -31.10 12.06 -16.71
C PRO A 459 -31.65 11.52 -15.39
N MET A 460 -31.01 10.49 -14.82
CA MET A 460 -31.42 9.88 -13.55
C MET A 460 -31.11 10.76 -12.33
N LEU A 461 -30.25 11.77 -12.45
CA LEU A 461 -29.99 12.73 -11.37
C LEU A 461 -31.27 13.43 -10.88
N GLU A 462 -32.27 13.56 -11.74
CA GLU A 462 -33.56 14.18 -11.40
C GLU A 462 -34.58 13.19 -10.82
N THR A 463 -34.49 11.91 -11.18
CA THR A 463 -35.52 10.92 -10.88
C THR A 463 -35.12 9.89 -9.86
N ASN A 464 -33.86 9.47 -9.88
CA ASN A 464 -33.30 8.42 -9.01
C ASN A 464 -31.80 8.61 -8.81
N PRO A 465 -31.36 9.67 -8.10
CA PRO A 465 -29.93 9.98 -7.94
C PRO A 465 -29.13 8.85 -7.28
N GLY A 466 -29.74 8.05 -6.40
CA GLY A 466 -29.08 6.93 -5.72
C GLY A 466 -28.68 5.77 -6.65
N ALA A 467 -29.21 5.70 -7.87
CA ALA A 467 -28.87 4.67 -8.85
C ALA A 467 -27.88 5.16 -9.94
N VAL A 468 -27.46 6.42 -9.88
CA VAL A 468 -26.52 7.01 -10.84
C VAL A 468 -25.12 6.44 -10.63
N ARG A 469 -24.50 5.97 -11.71
CA ARG A 469 -23.11 5.47 -11.69
C ARG A 469 -22.13 6.61 -11.93
N ALA A 470 -21.02 6.55 -11.22
CA ALA A 470 -19.87 7.42 -11.42
C ALA A 470 -19.05 6.97 -12.65
N ASN A 471 -18.50 7.91 -13.38
CA ASN A 471 -17.47 7.68 -14.38
C ASN A 471 -16.10 7.60 -13.69
N ALA A 472 -16.00 6.67 -12.72
CA ALA A 472 -14.85 6.44 -11.86
C ALA A 472 -14.31 5.02 -12.07
N TYR A 473 -13.03 4.85 -11.75
CA TYR A 473 -12.29 3.61 -11.98
C TYR A 473 -11.13 3.48 -10.99
N ASP A 474 -10.96 2.26 -10.45
CA ASP A 474 -9.85 1.90 -9.57
C ASP A 474 -9.04 0.76 -10.18
N MET A 475 -7.71 0.91 -10.17
CA MET A 475 -6.78 -0.16 -10.49
C MET A 475 -6.58 -1.03 -9.25
N VAL A 476 -6.93 -2.29 -9.38
CA VAL A 476 -6.79 -3.28 -8.31
C VAL A 476 -5.76 -4.33 -8.72
N ILE A 477 -4.80 -4.59 -7.84
CA ILE A 477 -3.81 -5.64 -8.00
C ILE A 477 -3.78 -6.49 -6.73
N ASN A 478 -4.03 -7.79 -6.86
CA ASN A 478 -3.97 -8.74 -5.74
C ASN A 478 -4.85 -8.38 -4.53
N GLY A 479 -6.01 -7.78 -4.76
CA GLY A 479 -6.91 -7.35 -3.68
C GLY A 479 -6.51 -6.02 -3.04
N VAL A 480 -5.62 -5.27 -3.67
CA VAL A 480 -5.15 -3.95 -3.23
C VAL A 480 -5.50 -2.92 -4.29
N GLU A 481 -6.23 -1.90 -3.93
CA GLU A 481 -6.39 -0.69 -4.74
C GLU A 481 -5.05 0.07 -4.76
N VAL A 482 -4.38 0.06 -5.90
CA VAL A 482 -3.10 0.74 -6.07
C VAL A 482 -3.25 2.17 -6.58
N GLY A 483 -4.39 2.49 -7.18
CA GLY A 483 -4.72 3.82 -7.64
C GLY A 483 -6.15 3.91 -8.12
N GLY A 484 -6.70 5.11 -8.09
CA GLY A 484 -8.06 5.38 -8.54
C GLY A 484 -8.21 6.78 -9.12
N GLY A 485 -9.28 6.97 -9.88
CA GLY A 485 -9.57 8.23 -10.53
C GLY A 485 -10.95 8.27 -11.15
N SER A 486 -11.19 9.35 -11.88
CA SER A 486 -12.46 9.53 -12.59
C SER A 486 -12.32 10.50 -13.78
N ILE A 487 -13.31 10.49 -14.65
CA ILE A 487 -13.59 11.62 -15.53
C ILE A 487 -14.24 12.72 -14.69
N ARG A 488 -13.84 13.97 -14.91
CA ARG A 488 -14.30 15.13 -14.13
C ARG A 488 -15.47 15.83 -14.82
N ILE A 489 -16.31 16.46 -14.02
CA ILE A 489 -17.31 17.39 -14.52
C ILE A 489 -16.58 18.63 -15.02
N HIS A 490 -16.84 19.03 -16.26
CA HIS A 490 -16.36 20.28 -16.86
C HIS A 490 -17.50 21.24 -17.22
N ASP A 491 -18.74 20.76 -17.22
CA ASP A 491 -19.93 21.55 -17.42
C ASP A 491 -20.39 22.21 -16.11
N SER A 492 -20.51 23.53 -16.11
CA SER A 492 -20.83 24.29 -14.89
C SER A 492 -22.26 24.07 -14.39
N LYS A 493 -23.21 23.73 -15.28
CA LYS A 493 -24.59 23.47 -14.88
C LYS A 493 -24.71 22.12 -14.20
N LEU A 494 -24.04 21.12 -14.78
CA LEU A 494 -23.96 19.79 -14.17
C LEU A 494 -23.25 19.86 -12.80
N GLN A 495 -22.17 20.64 -12.68
CA GLN A 495 -21.47 20.82 -11.41
C GLN A 495 -22.35 21.49 -10.35
N ALA A 496 -23.11 22.50 -10.72
CA ALA A 496 -24.05 23.16 -9.81
C ALA A 496 -25.13 22.18 -9.33
N ARG A 497 -25.65 21.33 -10.22
CA ARG A 497 -26.60 20.28 -9.87
C ARG A 497 -26.04 19.25 -8.91
N MET A 498 -24.78 18.85 -9.13
CA MET A 498 -24.08 17.94 -8.22
C MET A 498 -23.94 18.52 -6.82
N PHE A 499 -23.55 19.79 -6.69
CA PHE A 499 -23.46 20.45 -5.38
C PHE A 499 -24.81 20.52 -4.67
N ASP A 500 -25.88 20.80 -5.41
CA ASP A 500 -27.26 20.83 -4.86
C ASP A 500 -27.65 19.46 -4.28
N LEU A 501 -27.43 18.37 -5.03
CA LEU A 501 -27.69 17.00 -4.56
C LEU A 501 -26.86 16.60 -3.33
N LEU A 502 -25.64 17.12 -3.21
CA LEU A 502 -24.75 16.91 -2.06
C LEU A 502 -25.08 17.86 -0.88
N GLY A 503 -26.11 18.73 -1.01
CA GLY A 503 -26.57 19.63 0.05
C GLY A 503 -25.68 20.85 0.26
N PHE A 504 -24.87 21.25 -0.74
CA PHE A 504 -24.18 22.53 -0.70
C PHE A 504 -25.11 23.66 -1.08
N THR A 505 -25.13 24.73 -0.27
CA THR A 505 -25.73 25.99 -0.73
C THR A 505 -24.79 26.65 -1.76
N PRO A 506 -25.34 27.50 -2.67
CA PRO A 506 -24.51 28.23 -3.64
C PRO A 506 -23.37 29.02 -2.97
N GLU A 507 -23.63 29.61 -1.81
CA GLU A 507 -22.65 30.39 -1.04
C GLU A 507 -21.52 29.50 -0.53
N LYS A 508 -21.82 28.32 0.04
CA LYS A 508 -20.83 27.37 0.53
C LYS A 508 -20.01 26.79 -0.63
N ALA A 509 -20.65 26.44 -1.74
CA ALA A 509 -19.95 25.95 -2.93
C ALA A 509 -18.99 27.03 -3.47
N GLN A 510 -19.43 28.31 -3.52
CA GLN A 510 -18.60 29.43 -3.93
C GLN A 510 -17.45 29.70 -2.94
N GLU A 511 -17.70 29.59 -1.64
CA GLU A 511 -16.66 29.76 -0.61
C GLU A 511 -15.56 28.70 -0.72
N GLN A 512 -15.93 27.43 -0.88
CA GLN A 512 -15.00 26.32 -0.89
C GLN A 512 -14.32 26.11 -2.24
N PHE A 513 -15.09 26.16 -3.33
CA PHE A 513 -14.65 25.79 -4.67
C PHE A 513 -14.76 26.91 -5.72
N GLY A 514 -15.08 28.12 -5.28
CA GLY A 514 -15.36 29.26 -6.18
C GLY A 514 -14.21 29.56 -7.13
N PHE A 515 -12.96 29.40 -6.71
CA PHE A 515 -11.78 29.60 -7.56
C PHE A 515 -11.76 28.61 -8.75
N LEU A 516 -12.10 27.34 -8.53
CA LEU A 516 -12.15 26.32 -9.57
C LEU A 516 -13.40 26.51 -10.47
N MET A 517 -14.57 26.74 -9.87
CA MET A 517 -15.80 27.03 -10.61
C MET A 517 -15.68 28.28 -11.50
N ASN A 518 -14.96 29.31 -11.02
CA ASN A 518 -14.67 30.49 -11.82
C ASN A 518 -13.71 30.20 -12.96
N ALA A 519 -12.69 29.37 -12.75
CA ALA A 519 -11.78 28.96 -13.83
C ALA A 519 -12.53 28.21 -14.94
N PHE A 520 -13.48 27.37 -14.61
CA PHE A 520 -14.28 26.62 -15.59
C PHE A 520 -15.10 27.51 -16.53
N LYS A 521 -15.45 28.73 -16.10
CA LYS A 521 -16.14 29.72 -16.96
C LYS A 521 -15.30 30.18 -18.15
N TYR A 522 -13.99 29.98 -18.11
CA TYR A 522 -13.05 30.36 -19.18
C TYR A 522 -12.71 29.21 -20.11
N GLY A 523 -13.47 28.12 -20.10
CA GLY A 523 -13.35 27.02 -21.04
C GLY A 523 -12.54 25.85 -20.48
N ALA A 524 -13.11 25.13 -19.53
CA ALA A 524 -12.54 23.86 -19.08
C ALA A 524 -12.72 22.78 -20.14
N PRO A 525 -11.65 22.08 -20.56
CA PRO A 525 -11.78 20.94 -21.46
C PRO A 525 -12.40 19.74 -20.76
N PRO A 526 -12.99 18.77 -21.46
CA PRO A 526 -13.20 17.44 -20.91
C PRO A 526 -11.88 16.90 -20.38
N HIS A 527 -11.84 16.40 -19.15
CA HIS A 527 -10.60 15.92 -18.54
C HIS A 527 -10.86 14.81 -17.53
N GLY A 528 -9.84 14.03 -17.28
CA GLY A 528 -9.85 12.93 -16.33
C GLY A 528 -8.45 12.54 -15.91
N GLY A 529 -8.34 11.83 -14.83
CA GLY A 529 -7.04 11.45 -14.30
C GLY A 529 -7.12 10.35 -13.26
N LEU A 530 -5.97 10.05 -12.72
CA LEU A 530 -5.76 8.96 -11.77
C LEU A 530 -4.66 9.35 -10.79
N ALA A 531 -4.73 8.86 -9.57
CA ALA A 531 -3.63 8.92 -8.62
C ALA A 531 -3.29 7.52 -8.13
N TYR A 532 -2.01 7.14 -8.23
CA TYR A 532 -1.49 5.92 -7.60
C TYR A 532 -0.87 6.23 -6.24
N GLY A 533 -1.15 5.41 -5.25
CA GLY A 533 -0.39 5.40 -4.00
C GLY A 533 0.99 4.79 -4.22
N LEU A 534 2.03 5.61 -4.36
CA LEU A 534 3.40 5.14 -4.61
C LEU A 534 3.87 4.16 -3.52
N ASP A 535 3.62 4.47 -2.26
CA ASP A 535 4.04 3.64 -1.12
C ASP A 535 3.39 2.25 -1.20
N ARG A 536 2.09 2.21 -1.51
CA ARG A 536 1.30 0.99 -1.64
C ARG A 536 1.74 0.15 -2.85
N PHE A 537 2.00 0.81 -3.98
CA PHE A 537 2.42 0.13 -5.19
C PHE A 537 3.84 -0.48 -5.04
N VAL A 538 4.78 0.27 -4.44
CA VAL A 538 6.13 -0.23 -4.14
C VAL A 538 6.09 -1.39 -3.14
N SER A 539 5.27 -1.29 -2.08
CA SER A 539 5.13 -2.37 -1.09
C SER A 539 4.62 -3.67 -1.73
N LEU A 540 3.68 -3.56 -2.67
CA LEU A 540 3.18 -4.70 -3.43
C LEU A 540 4.29 -5.36 -4.26
N PHE A 541 5.11 -4.58 -4.96
CA PHE A 541 6.24 -5.08 -5.77
C PHE A 541 7.34 -5.71 -4.92
N ALA A 542 7.55 -5.21 -3.72
CA ALA A 542 8.50 -5.74 -2.75
C ALA A 542 7.95 -6.93 -1.93
N GLY A 543 6.66 -7.29 -2.10
CA GLY A 543 6.00 -8.36 -1.33
C GLY A 543 5.86 -8.05 0.16
N LEU A 544 5.79 -6.75 0.54
CA LEU A 544 5.71 -6.29 1.93
C LEU A 544 4.26 -6.31 2.44
N ASP A 545 4.11 -6.50 3.74
CA ASP A 545 2.81 -6.44 4.43
C ASP A 545 2.47 -5.04 4.96
N SER A 546 3.45 -4.13 4.98
CA SER A 546 3.29 -2.75 5.45
C SER A 546 4.01 -1.76 4.56
N ILE A 547 3.35 -0.64 4.25
CA ILE A 547 3.97 0.47 3.50
C ILE A 547 5.12 1.14 4.27
N ARG A 548 5.19 0.98 5.60
CA ARG A 548 6.27 1.53 6.43
C ARG A 548 7.65 1.02 6.04
N ASP A 549 7.72 -0.20 5.52
CA ASP A 549 8.99 -0.82 5.14
C ASP A 549 9.57 -0.26 3.83
N CYS A 550 8.77 0.47 3.03
CA CYS A 550 9.22 1.20 1.84
C CYS A 550 9.27 2.73 2.03
N ILE A 551 9.10 3.22 3.26
CA ILE A 551 9.24 4.63 3.65
C ILE A 551 10.49 4.77 4.53
N ALA A 552 11.36 5.74 4.22
CA ALA A 552 12.61 5.92 4.95
C ALA A 552 12.37 6.20 6.45
N PHE A 553 11.48 7.16 6.76
CA PHE A 553 11.15 7.60 8.11
C PHE A 553 9.63 7.63 8.30
N PRO A 554 8.99 6.46 8.54
CA PRO A 554 7.54 6.38 8.72
C PRO A 554 7.13 6.82 10.14
N LYS A 555 5.85 7.18 10.30
CA LYS A 555 5.22 7.32 11.63
C LYS A 555 4.80 5.95 12.17
N ASN A 556 4.78 5.83 13.51
CA ASN A 556 4.24 4.64 14.18
C ASN A 556 2.69 4.62 14.15
N ASN A 557 2.07 3.60 14.75
CA ASN A 557 0.61 3.46 14.78
C ASN A 557 -0.11 4.59 15.56
N ALA A 558 0.61 5.34 16.41
CA ALA A 558 0.08 6.51 17.12
C ALA A 558 0.33 7.83 16.36
N GLY A 559 0.77 7.78 15.10
CA GLY A 559 1.06 8.96 14.29
C GLY A 559 2.33 9.71 14.68
N ARG A 560 3.20 9.09 15.47
CA ARG A 560 4.44 9.74 15.98
C ARG A 560 5.66 9.29 15.19
N ASP A 561 6.55 10.24 14.95
CA ASP A 561 7.94 9.95 14.62
C ASP A 561 8.72 9.85 15.94
N VAL A 562 9.03 8.64 16.36
CA VAL A 562 9.69 8.37 17.65
C VAL A 562 11.22 8.59 17.60
N MET A 563 11.77 8.80 16.40
CA MET A 563 13.20 9.09 16.23
C MET A 563 13.51 10.57 16.51
N ILE A 564 12.68 11.48 16.01
CA ILE A 564 12.82 12.93 16.20
C ILE A 564 11.84 13.52 17.21
N ASP A 565 11.02 12.66 17.84
CA ASP A 565 9.98 13.02 18.81
C ASP A 565 8.96 14.03 18.27
N ALA A 566 8.44 13.78 17.05
CA ALA A 566 7.39 14.59 16.45
C ALA A 566 6.02 13.86 16.52
N PRO A 567 4.89 14.59 16.77
CA PRO A 567 4.81 16.03 17.07
C PRO A 567 5.35 16.38 18.46
N SER A 568 5.86 17.60 18.61
CA SER A 568 6.42 18.12 19.84
C SER A 568 5.73 19.42 20.26
N LEU A 569 5.99 19.86 21.49
CA LEU A 569 5.56 21.18 21.94
C LEU A 569 6.35 22.26 21.21
N ILE A 570 5.75 23.44 21.07
CA ILE A 570 6.39 24.66 20.56
C ILE A 570 6.49 25.70 21.68
N ASP A 571 7.44 26.61 21.57
CA ASP A 571 7.67 27.63 22.55
C ASP A 571 6.53 28.66 22.61
N GLN A 572 6.35 29.27 23.82
CA GLN A 572 5.29 30.27 24.03
C GLN A 572 5.51 31.52 23.15
N GLU A 573 6.75 31.94 22.93
CA GLU A 573 7.09 33.04 22.04
C GLU A 573 6.57 32.80 20.60
N GLN A 574 6.73 31.58 20.10
CA GLN A 574 6.21 31.21 18.77
C GLN A 574 4.67 31.18 18.74
N LEU A 575 4.02 30.73 19.83
CA LEU A 575 2.55 30.81 19.93
C LEU A 575 2.05 32.25 19.93
N ASP A 576 2.73 33.14 20.69
CA ASP A 576 2.40 34.56 20.78
C ASP A 576 2.57 35.26 19.42
N GLU A 577 3.65 34.95 18.66
CA GLU A 577 3.85 35.45 17.29
C GLU A 577 2.78 35.00 16.30
N LEU A 578 2.19 33.84 16.55
CA LEU A 578 1.12 33.27 15.73
C LEU A 578 -0.29 33.68 16.22
N TYR A 579 -0.39 34.42 17.30
CA TYR A 579 -1.66 34.78 17.98
C TYR A 579 -2.48 33.54 18.38
N LEU A 580 -1.81 32.47 18.86
CA LEU A 580 -2.44 31.22 19.27
C LEU A 580 -2.35 31.00 20.78
N SER A 581 -3.38 30.39 21.34
CA SER A 581 -3.38 29.88 22.71
C SER A 581 -3.76 28.40 22.73
N LEU A 582 -3.09 27.62 23.57
CA LEU A 582 -3.40 26.21 23.76
C LEU A 582 -4.49 26.04 24.80
N VAL A 583 -5.50 25.24 24.47
CA VAL A 583 -6.55 24.80 25.38
C VAL A 583 -6.25 23.37 25.79
N THR A 584 -6.08 23.12 27.09
CA THR A 584 -5.93 21.76 27.59
C THR A 584 -7.25 21.00 27.42
N PRO A 585 -7.26 19.82 26.76
CA PRO A 585 -8.48 19.04 26.67
C PRO A 585 -9.00 18.69 28.06
N THR A 586 -10.23 19.02 28.37
CA THR A 586 -10.93 18.49 29.53
C THR A 586 -11.20 17.00 29.28
N LYS A 587 -10.68 16.15 30.16
CA LYS A 587 -10.89 14.69 30.09
C LYS A 587 -12.36 14.31 30.19
#